data_a966d2839828dae7246676124800b9d1
#
_entry.id   a966d2839828dae7246676124800b9d1
#
_cell.length_a   1.000
_cell.length_b   1.000
_cell.length_c   1.000
_cell.angle_alpha   90.00
_cell.angle_beta   90.00
_cell.angle_gamma   90.00
#
_symmetry.space_group_name_H-M   'P 1'
#
loop_
_entity.id
_entity.type
_entity.pdbx_description
1 polymer ?
#
loop_
_entity_poly.entity_id
_entity_poly.type
_entity_poly.pdbx_seq_one_letter_code
_entity_poly.pdbx_strand_id
1 'polypeptide(L)'
;RHGTLGAVGSYTPPRSPGRYRGAGVGPSAAYSYSAAVAEVEVDPDTGIVRVPTIWIGHDIGQCINPALVMGQVEGGVYMGLGEALMEEMAYREKLGLVHKWPSMLEYKSPTTMEMSDVITYLIEDPDPNGPFGAKEAGQGPLNPVMPAIANAIYDAVGVRIDEVPMSAPKVLKAIQAKAKGKDPRFGPSGTPTVPWPERTYVRTPAQ
;
A
#
# COMPACT_ATOMS: atom_id res chain seq x y z
N ARG A 1 2.91 -51.51 -11.72
CA ARG A 1 1.87 -50.58 -11.21
C ARG A 1 2.59 -49.40 -10.54
N HIS A 2 2.47 -48.23 -11.11
CA HIS A 2 3.00 -47.02 -10.51
C HIS A 2 1.91 -46.48 -9.60
N GLY A 3 2.19 -46.36 -8.29
CA GLY A 3 1.31 -45.72 -7.32
C GLY A 3 1.38 -44.19 -7.45
N THR A 4 0.34 -43.51 -6.98
CA THR A 4 0.35 -42.07 -6.88
C THR A 4 1.42 -41.64 -5.89
N LEU A 5 2.35 -40.79 -6.32
CA LEU A 5 3.31 -40.16 -5.43
C LEU A 5 2.63 -38.98 -4.74
N GLY A 6 2.61 -39.02 -3.42
CA GLY A 6 2.05 -37.96 -2.60
C GLY A 6 2.91 -37.79 -1.35
N ALA A 7 3.07 -36.51 -0.92
CA ALA A 7 3.71 -36.15 0.33
C ALA A 7 2.88 -35.09 1.04
N VAL A 8 2.90 -35.15 2.36
CA VAL A 8 2.28 -34.12 3.22
C VAL A 8 3.39 -33.47 4.02
N GLY A 9 3.46 -32.11 3.94
CA GLY A 9 4.32 -31.30 4.76
C GLY A 9 3.51 -30.35 5.62
N SER A 10 3.99 -30.05 6.81
CA SER A 10 3.37 -29.06 7.68
C SER A 10 4.43 -28.11 8.23
N TYR A 11 4.04 -26.86 8.40
CA TYR A 11 4.83 -25.86 9.07
C TYR A 11 3.98 -25.20 10.16
N THR A 12 4.52 -25.12 11.37
CA THR A 12 3.87 -24.42 12.47
C THR A 12 4.76 -23.23 12.85
N PRO A 13 4.29 -22.00 12.56
CA PRO A 13 5.08 -20.83 12.91
C PRO A 13 5.23 -20.71 14.43
N PRO A 14 6.36 -20.19 14.91
CA PRO A 14 6.53 -19.89 16.32
C PRO A 14 5.48 -18.86 16.75
N ARG A 15 4.92 -19.05 17.94
CA ARG A 15 3.96 -18.09 18.49
C ARG A 15 4.68 -16.81 18.85
N SER A 16 4.32 -15.72 18.19
CA SER A 16 4.77 -14.40 18.60
C SER A 16 4.10 -14.00 19.91
N PRO A 17 4.85 -13.54 20.92
CA PRO A 17 4.26 -13.04 22.16
C PRO A 17 3.52 -11.73 21.87
N GLY A 18 2.24 -11.70 22.13
CA GLY A 18 1.44 -10.49 22.04
C GLY A 18 -0.05 -10.80 21.81
N ARG A 19 -0.90 -10.09 22.55
CA ARG A 19 -2.33 -10.05 22.28
C ARG A 19 -2.62 -8.75 21.56
N TYR A 20 -2.93 -8.84 20.28
CA TYR A 20 -3.36 -7.66 19.54
C TYR A 20 -4.89 -7.63 19.51
N ARG A 21 -5.48 -6.71 20.26
CA ARG A 21 -6.93 -6.39 20.27
C ARG A 21 -7.87 -7.60 20.29
N GLY A 22 -7.55 -8.62 21.10
CA GLY A 22 -8.38 -9.80 21.22
C GLY A 22 -8.32 -10.79 20.07
N ALA A 23 -7.49 -10.57 19.07
CA ALA A 23 -7.24 -11.54 18.02
C ALA A 23 -6.53 -12.77 18.60
N GLY A 24 -7.08 -13.95 18.36
CA GLY A 24 -6.47 -15.23 18.77
C GLY A 24 -5.22 -15.61 17.98
N VAL A 25 -4.89 -14.82 16.94
CA VAL A 25 -3.70 -14.98 16.11
C VAL A 25 -2.73 -13.87 16.51
N GLY A 26 -1.57 -14.26 16.98
CA GLY A 26 -0.49 -13.32 17.28
C GLY A 26 0.03 -12.61 16.01
N PRO A 27 0.80 -11.52 16.17
CA PRO A 27 1.49 -10.90 15.04
C PRO A 27 2.39 -11.94 14.36
N SER A 28 2.68 -11.73 13.06
CA SER A 28 3.59 -12.57 12.31
C SER A 28 4.94 -12.69 13.02
N ALA A 29 5.51 -13.87 12.98
CA ALA A 29 6.85 -14.09 13.52
C ALA A 29 7.95 -13.47 12.64
N ALA A 30 7.64 -13.17 11.40
CA ALA A 30 8.53 -12.57 10.41
C ALA A 30 8.00 -11.20 9.98
N TYR A 31 8.91 -10.24 9.82
CA TYR A 31 8.59 -8.89 9.32
C TYR A 31 9.30 -8.69 7.98
N SER A 32 8.54 -8.25 6.98
CA SER A 32 9.08 -7.78 5.72
C SER A 32 9.04 -6.25 5.66
N TYR A 33 9.94 -5.68 4.88
CA TYR A 33 10.05 -4.24 4.70
C TYR A 33 9.91 -3.90 3.23
N SER A 34 9.21 -2.81 2.96
CA SER A 34 9.02 -2.32 1.60
C SER A 34 9.29 -0.83 1.54
N ALA A 35 9.89 -0.39 0.44
CA ALA A 35 10.08 1.02 0.14
C ALA A 35 9.78 1.27 -1.32
N ALA A 36 9.15 2.41 -1.63
CA ALA A 36 8.85 2.79 -3.00
C ALA A 36 9.27 4.23 -3.30
N VAL A 37 9.63 4.46 -4.55
CA VAL A 37 9.81 5.78 -5.14
C VAL A 37 8.90 5.85 -6.34
N ALA A 38 8.17 6.95 -6.49
CA ALA A 38 7.28 7.18 -7.63
C ALA A 38 7.76 8.40 -8.42
N GLU A 39 7.73 8.28 -9.74
CA GLU A 39 7.81 9.40 -10.66
C GLU A 39 6.39 9.83 -11.02
N VAL A 40 6.12 11.14 -11.01
CA VAL A 40 4.79 11.66 -11.35
C VAL A 40 4.88 12.82 -12.34
N GLU A 41 3.87 12.91 -13.19
CA GLU A 41 3.56 14.06 -14.02
C GLU A 41 2.24 14.65 -13.53
N VAL A 42 2.25 15.93 -13.16
CA VAL A 42 1.03 16.63 -12.70
C VAL A 42 0.68 17.72 -13.68
N ASP A 43 -0.52 17.66 -14.23
CA ASP A 43 -1.07 18.75 -15.04
C ASP A 43 -1.65 19.83 -14.11
N PRO A 44 -1.05 21.02 -14.06
CA PRO A 44 -1.49 22.07 -13.14
C PRO A 44 -2.85 22.69 -13.49
N ASP A 45 -3.31 22.53 -14.72
CA ASP A 45 -4.57 23.12 -15.20
C ASP A 45 -5.78 22.22 -14.88
N THR A 46 -5.55 20.91 -14.86
CA THR A 46 -6.61 19.91 -14.62
C THR A 46 -6.48 19.19 -13.28
N GLY A 47 -5.27 19.17 -12.70
CA GLY A 47 -4.95 18.39 -11.51
C GLY A 47 -4.80 16.89 -11.77
N ILE A 48 -4.76 16.46 -13.04
CA ILE A 48 -4.53 15.07 -13.41
C ILE A 48 -3.09 14.68 -13.05
N VAL A 49 -2.97 13.54 -12.40
CA VAL A 49 -1.69 12.93 -12.03
C VAL A 49 -1.49 11.67 -12.84
N ARG A 50 -0.36 11.58 -13.51
CA ARG A 50 0.15 10.35 -14.13
C ARG A 50 1.34 9.85 -13.34
N VAL A 51 1.49 8.55 -13.28
CA VAL A 51 2.60 7.89 -12.59
C VAL A 51 3.31 6.99 -13.59
N PRO A 52 4.29 7.52 -14.35
CA PRO A 52 4.98 6.74 -15.37
C PRO A 52 5.72 5.55 -14.80
N THR A 53 6.45 5.74 -13.71
CA THR A 53 7.33 4.70 -13.15
C THR A 53 7.24 4.63 -11.63
N ILE A 54 7.23 3.41 -11.11
CA ILE A 54 7.37 3.12 -9.69
C ILE A 54 8.53 2.15 -9.48
N TRP A 55 9.50 2.55 -8.68
CA TRP A 55 10.57 1.68 -8.17
C TRP A 55 10.17 1.17 -6.81
N ILE A 56 10.27 -0.14 -6.61
CA ILE A 56 9.90 -0.76 -5.36
C ILE A 56 10.93 -1.80 -4.92
N GLY A 57 11.45 -1.64 -3.71
CA GLY A 57 12.23 -2.63 -3.01
C GLY A 57 11.35 -3.36 -2.00
N HIS A 58 11.36 -4.68 -2.03
CA HIS A 58 10.60 -5.51 -1.11
C HIS A 58 11.44 -6.65 -0.57
N ASP A 59 11.50 -6.76 0.75
CA ASP A 59 12.16 -7.84 1.48
C ASP A 59 11.23 -9.05 1.55
N ILE A 60 11.57 -10.08 0.79
CA ILE A 60 10.81 -11.32 0.70
C ILE A 60 11.44 -12.48 1.47
N GLY A 61 12.52 -12.24 2.22
CA GLY A 61 13.30 -13.31 2.81
C GLY A 61 13.99 -14.16 1.75
N GLN A 62 13.72 -15.46 1.70
CA GLN A 62 14.18 -16.34 0.62
C GLN A 62 13.23 -16.28 -0.57
N CYS A 63 13.73 -15.93 -1.74
CA CYS A 63 12.94 -15.93 -2.96
C CYS A 63 12.78 -17.35 -3.51
N ILE A 64 11.60 -17.93 -3.34
CA ILE A 64 11.32 -19.31 -3.82
C ILE A 64 11.04 -19.32 -5.33
N ASN A 65 10.30 -18.31 -5.83
CA ASN A 65 9.97 -18.18 -7.25
C ASN A 65 9.96 -16.71 -7.67
N PRO A 66 11.06 -16.21 -8.23
CA PRO A 66 11.18 -14.79 -8.59
C PRO A 66 10.08 -14.28 -9.53
N ALA A 67 9.72 -15.06 -10.54
CA ALA A 67 8.70 -14.66 -11.52
C ALA A 67 7.33 -14.43 -10.86
N LEU A 68 6.92 -15.36 -9.98
CA LEU A 68 5.66 -15.22 -9.24
C LEU A 68 5.71 -14.09 -8.21
N VAL A 69 6.85 -13.90 -7.56
CA VAL A 69 7.02 -12.78 -6.61
C VAL A 69 6.92 -11.44 -7.33
N MET A 70 7.59 -11.29 -8.48
CA MET A 70 7.47 -10.07 -9.28
C MET A 70 6.02 -9.77 -9.68
N GLY A 71 5.27 -10.80 -10.10
CA GLY A 71 3.84 -10.64 -10.38
C GLY A 71 3.00 -10.22 -9.16
N GLN A 72 3.36 -10.68 -7.95
CA GLN A 72 2.72 -10.21 -6.71
C GLN A 72 3.07 -8.75 -6.40
N VAL A 73 4.31 -8.36 -6.61
CA VAL A 73 4.75 -6.97 -6.42
C VAL A 73 4.04 -6.04 -7.39
N GLU A 74 3.98 -6.38 -8.68
CA GLU A 74 3.24 -5.61 -9.68
C GLU A 74 1.76 -5.49 -9.34
N GLY A 75 1.13 -6.59 -8.88
CA GLY A 75 -0.25 -6.58 -8.40
C GLY A 75 -0.46 -5.70 -7.16
N GLY A 76 0.50 -5.69 -6.23
CA GLY A 76 0.49 -4.79 -5.07
C GLY A 76 0.61 -3.32 -5.47
N VAL A 77 1.51 -3.01 -6.39
CA VAL A 77 1.66 -1.66 -6.95
C VAL A 77 0.38 -1.22 -7.66
N TYR A 78 -0.23 -2.09 -8.46
CA TYR A 78 -1.52 -1.82 -9.12
C TYR A 78 -2.60 -1.42 -8.11
N MET A 79 -2.76 -2.18 -7.04
CA MET A 79 -3.72 -1.87 -5.98
C MET A 79 -3.40 -0.55 -5.29
N GLY A 80 -2.13 -0.32 -4.95
CA GLY A 80 -1.69 0.93 -4.33
C GLY A 80 -1.89 2.16 -5.21
N LEU A 81 -1.68 2.03 -6.52
CA LEU A 81 -1.96 3.07 -7.51
C LEU A 81 -3.47 3.37 -7.57
N GLY A 82 -4.30 2.34 -7.61
CA GLY A 82 -5.75 2.47 -7.60
C GLY A 82 -6.26 3.21 -6.36
N GLU A 83 -5.87 2.79 -5.18
CA GLU A 83 -6.22 3.47 -3.93
C GLU A 83 -5.69 4.89 -3.85
N ALA A 84 -4.48 5.13 -4.37
CA ALA A 84 -3.88 6.46 -4.35
C ALA A 84 -4.64 7.48 -5.18
N LEU A 85 -5.14 7.11 -6.37
CA LEU A 85 -5.60 8.08 -7.36
C LEU A 85 -7.08 7.93 -7.77
N MET A 86 -7.69 6.74 -7.67
CA MET A 86 -8.95 6.44 -8.33
C MET A 86 -10.03 5.83 -7.43
N GLU A 87 -9.66 4.86 -6.60
CA GLU A 87 -10.63 4.04 -5.87
C GLU A 87 -11.18 4.76 -4.65
N GLU A 88 -12.50 4.85 -4.56
CA GLU A 88 -13.17 5.52 -3.45
C GLU A 88 -14.36 4.70 -2.97
N MET A 89 -14.37 4.39 -1.68
CA MET A 89 -15.53 3.79 -1.02
C MET A 89 -16.44 4.90 -0.50
N ALA A 90 -17.36 5.35 -1.34
CA ALA A 90 -18.30 6.41 -1.00
C ALA A 90 -19.70 5.88 -0.74
N TYR A 91 -20.37 6.43 0.26
CA TYR A 91 -21.72 6.05 0.67
C TYR A 91 -22.70 7.19 0.43
N ARG A 92 -23.98 6.82 0.18
CA ARG A 92 -25.08 7.78 0.06
C ARG A 92 -25.60 8.11 1.46
N GLU A 93 -25.35 9.30 1.94
CA GLU A 93 -25.71 9.74 3.30
C GLU A 93 -27.21 9.58 3.60
N LYS A 94 -28.07 9.87 2.62
CA LYS A 94 -29.55 9.78 2.77
C LYS A 94 -30.10 8.36 2.74
N LEU A 95 -29.33 7.38 2.30
CA LEU A 95 -29.77 5.99 2.14
C LEU A 95 -29.02 5.03 3.06
N GLY A 96 -28.31 5.55 4.06
CA GLY A 96 -27.50 4.76 4.96
C GLY A 96 -26.26 4.19 4.29
N LEU A 97 -25.90 2.96 4.64
CA LEU A 97 -24.66 2.32 4.16
C LEU A 97 -24.73 1.79 2.71
N VAL A 98 -25.52 2.41 1.85
CA VAL A 98 -25.57 2.04 0.44
C VAL A 98 -24.38 2.66 -0.30
N HIS A 99 -23.54 1.81 -0.90
CA HIS A 99 -22.41 2.25 -1.69
C HIS A 99 -22.86 3.11 -2.88
N LYS A 100 -22.15 4.21 -3.13
CA LYS A 100 -22.53 5.17 -4.17
C LYS A 100 -22.28 4.61 -5.57
N TRP A 101 -21.26 3.78 -5.70
CA TRP A 101 -20.84 3.15 -6.96
C TRP A 101 -20.88 1.61 -6.85
N PRO A 102 -22.06 0.98 -7.03
CA PRO A 102 -22.24 -0.44 -6.75
C PRO A 102 -21.71 -1.36 -7.85
N SER A 103 -21.23 -0.82 -8.96
CA SER A 103 -20.75 -1.61 -10.09
C SER A 103 -19.37 -1.16 -10.56
N MET A 104 -18.63 -2.05 -11.24
CA MET A 104 -17.33 -1.75 -11.85
C MET A 104 -17.42 -0.75 -13.02
N LEU A 105 -18.62 -0.45 -13.50
CA LEU A 105 -18.83 0.61 -14.48
C LEU A 105 -18.59 2.00 -13.86
N GLU A 106 -18.97 2.15 -12.61
CA GLU A 106 -18.92 3.43 -11.87
C GLU A 106 -17.73 3.50 -10.91
N TYR A 107 -17.39 2.37 -10.29
CA TYR A 107 -16.19 2.25 -9.44
C TYR A 107 -14.94 2.19 -10.32
N LYS A 108 -14.06 3.15 -10.16
CA LYS A 108 -12.86 3.28 -10.98
C LYS A 108 -11.68 2.55 -10.36
N SER A 109 -11.03 1.74 -11.15
CA SER A 109 -9.72 1.15 -10.89
C SER A 109 -8.81 1.39 -12.10
N PRO A 110 -7.49 1.38 -11.94
CA PRO A 110 -6.59 1.60 -13.08
C PRO A 110 -6.82 0.56 -14.18
N THR A 111 -6.75 1.01 -15.42
CA THR A 111 -6.68 0.14 -16.59
C THR A 111 -5.21 -0.08 -16.98
N THR A 112 -4.98 -0.88 -17.99
CA THR A 112 -3.64 -1.08 -18.54
C THR A 112 -3.01 0.21 -19.09
N MET A 113 -3.82 1.23 -19.33
CA MET A 113 -3.36 2.53 -19.84
C MET A 113 -2.85 3.46 -18.72
N GLU A 114 -3.32 3.23 -17.50
CA GLU A 114 -2.90 4.01 -16.32
C GLU A 114 -1.83 3.28 -15.51
N MET A 115 -1.55 2.01 -15.82
CA MET A 115 -0.56 1.24 -15.09
C MET A 115 0.85 1.79 -15.31
N SER A 116 1.58 1.94 -14.22
CA SER A 116 2.98 2.38 -14.22
C SER A 116 3.93 1.27 -14.68
N ASP A 117 5.08 1.64 -15.23
CA ASP A 117 6.21 0.72 -15.32
C ASP A 117 6.72 0.42 -13.91
N VAL A 118 6.73 -0.85 -13.53
CA VAL A 118 7.15 -1.28 -12.19
C VAL A 118 8.55 -1.86 -12.25
N ILE A 119 9.48 -1.21 -11.56
CA ILE A 119 10.87 -1.68 -11.43
C ILE A 119 11.05 -2.27 -10.04
N THR A 120 11.08 -3.60 -9.98
CA THR A 120 11.11 -4.36 -8.74
C THR A 120 12.53 -4.75 -8.34
N TYR A 121 12.88 -4.49 -7.08
CA TYR A 121 14.09 -4.98 -6.43
C TYR A 121 13.68 -5.97 -5.34
N LEU A 122 13.94 -7.26 -5.58
CA LEU A 122 13.74 -8.30 -4.58
C LEU A 122 14.95 -8.32 -3.64
N ILE A 123 14.69 -8.11 -2.36
CA ILE A 123 15.70 -8.15 -1.31
C ILE A 123 15.55 -9.46 -0.56
N GLU A 124 16.62 -10.25 -0.52
CA GLU A 124 16.61 -11.53 0.17
C GLU A 124 17.35 -11.40 1.51
N ASP A 125 16.56 -11.33 2.57
CA ASP A 125 17.01 -11.41 3.96
C ASP A 125 16.24 -12.55 4.66
N PRO A 126 16.73 -13.81 4.54
CA PRO A 126 15.99 -14.99 4.99
C PRO A 126 15.67 -14.93 6.48
N ASP A 127 14.39 -15.13 6.82
CA ASP A 127 13.95 -15.16 8.21
C ASP A 127 14.07 -16.58 8.79
N PRO A 128 14.72 -16.75 9.95
CA PRO A 128 14.89 -18.08 10.56
C PRO A 128 13.56 -18.72 10.98
N ASN A 129 12.50 -17.94 11.14
CA ASN A 129 11.16 -18.40 11.50
C ASN A 129 10.24 -18.59 10.29
N GLY A 130 10.65 -18.18 9.10
CA GLY A 130 9.90 -18.36 7.87
C GLY A 130 10.11 -19.74 7.25
N PRO A 131 9.11 -20.31 6.56
CA PRO A 131 9.29 -21.58 5.84
C PRO A 131 10.35 -21.38 4.74
N PHE A 132 11.45 -22.12 4.83
CA PHE A 132 12.63 -21.94 3.97
C PHE A 132 13.24 -20.53 4.00
N GLY A 133 12.99 -19.75 5.05
CA GLY A 133 13.45 -18.37 5.13
C GLY A 133 12.56 -17.36 4.39
N ALA A 134 11.44 -17.80 3.80
CA ALA A 134 10.55 -16.91 3.05
C ALA A 134 9.75 -15.98 3.97
N LYS A 135 9.50 -14.78 3.49
CA LYS A 135 8.60 -13.78 4.08
C LYS A 135 7.39 -13.58 3.18
N GLU A 136 6.48 -12.68 3.54
CA GLU A 136 5.32 -12.39 2.72
C GLU A 136 5.71 -11.62 1.45
N ALA A 137 4.91 -11.72 0.39
CA ALA A 137 5.17 -11.06 -0.88
C ALA A 137 3.95 -10.31 -1.46
N GLY A 138 2.77 -10.47 -0.86
CA GLY A 138 1.52 -10.00 -1.47
C GLY A 138 1.09 -8.62 -1.04
N GLN A 139 1.15 -8.29 0.24
CA GLN A 139 0.60 -7.04 0.79
C GLN A 139 1.64 -5.96 1.07
N GLY A 140 2.87 -6.34 1.41
CA GLY A 140 3.95 -5.42 1.68
C GLY A 140 4.21 -4.41 0.56
N PRO A 141 4.23 -4.84 -0.70
CA PRO A 141 4.45 -3.95 -1.84
C PRO A 141 3.39 -2.88 -2.05
N LEU A 142 2.16 -3.08 -1.57
CA LEU A 142 1.09 -2.08 -1.68
C LEU A 142 1.32 -0.87 -0.78
N ASN A 143 1.77 -1.11 0.45
CA ASN A 143 1.81 -0.10 1.51
C ASN A 143 2.62 1.17 1.17
N PRO A 144 3.81 1.11 0.56
CA PRO A 144 4.62 2.29 0.30
C PRO A 144 4.18 3.09 -0.93
N VAL A 145 3.28 2.55 -1.78
CA VAL A 145 2.90 3.18 -3.06
C VAL A 145 2.15 4.50 -2.84
N MET A 146 1.12 4.49 -2.01
CA MET A 146 0.34 5.70 -1.75
C MET A 146 1.17 6.86 -1.18
N PRO A 147 1.99 6.66 -0.14
CA PRO A 147 2.83 7.74 0.37
C PRO A 147 3.93 8.16 -0.60
N ALA A 148 4.45 7.25 -1.44
CA ALA A 148 5.41 7.61 -2.48
C ALA A 148 4.79 8.56 -3.52
N ILE A 149 3.59 8.26 -4.00
CA ILE A 149 2.84 9.12 -4.93
C ILE A 149 2.51 10.46 -4.28
N ALA A 150 2.04 10.48 -3.03
CA ALA A 150 1.76 11.72 -2.31
C ALA A 150 2.99 12.61 -2.17
N ASN A 151 4.15 12.03 -1.89
CA ASN A 151 5.41 12.76 -1.81
C ASN A 151 5.88 13.26 -3.17
N ALA A 152 5.72 12.48 -4.22
CA ALA A 152 6.05 12.87 -5.59
C ALA A 152 5.16 14.03 -6.08
N ILE A 153 3.86 14.02 -5.79
CA ILE A 153 2.96 15.15 -6.07
C ILE A 153 3.45 16.41 -5.34
N TYR A 154 3.86 16.27 -4.08
CA TYR A 154 4.40 17.41 -3.34
C TYR A 154 5.68 17.96 -3.98
N ASP A 155 6.58 17.10 -4.40
CA ASP A 155 7.81 17.50 -5.06
C ASP A 155 7.56 18.20 -6.39
N ALA A 156 6.59 17.69 -7.17
CA ALA A 156 6.24 18.25 -8.47
C ALA A 156 5.56 19.63 -8.39
N VAL A 157 4.58 19.79 -7.51
CA VAL A 157 3.72 21.00 -7.52
C VAL A 157 3.62 21.70 -6.16
N GLY A 158 4.24 21.15 -5.12
CA GLY A 158 4.30 21.76 -3.78
C GLY A 158 2.95 21.81 -3.06
N VAL A 159 2.08 20.82 -3.26
CA VAL A 159 0.80 20.68 -2.55
C VAL A 159 0.76 19.37 -1.79
N ARG A 160 0.04 19.35 -0.67
CA ARG A 160 -0.18 18.13 0.15
C ARG A 160 -1.62 17.70 0.05
N ILE A 161 -1.79 16.41 -0.27
CA ILE A 161 -3.10 15.78 -0.26
C ILE A 161 -3.08 14.70 0.83
N ASP A 162 -3.85 14.93 1.90
CA ASP A 162 -3.89 14.05 3.08
C ASP A 162 -5.13 13.13 3.07
N GLU A 163 -5.75 12.99 1.93
CA GLU A 163 -6.98 12.21 1.74
C GLU A 163 -6.92 11.45 0.43
N VAL A 164 -7.04 10.13 0.50
CA VAL A 164 -7.12 9.26 -0.68
C VAL A 164 -8.59 9.08 -1.11
N PRO A 165 -8.85 8.86 -2.40
CA PRO A 165 -7.91 9.00 -3.50
C PRO A 165 -7.48 10.47 -3.71
N MET A 166 -6.24 10.67 -4.12
CA MET A 166 -5.70 11.97 -4.52
C MET A 166 -6.19 12.33 -5.92
N SER A 167 -7.49 12.42 -6.07
CA SER A 167 -8.15 12.63 -7.36
C SER A 167 -7.84 14.00 -7.96
N ALA A 168 -7.94 14.12 -9.29
CA ALA A 168 -7.66 15.36 -10.00
C ALA A 168 -8.37 16.59 -9.43
N PRO A 169 -9.66 16.55 -9.03
CA PRO A 169 -10.32 17.68 -8.40
C PRO A 169 -9.69 18.10 -7.06
N LYS A 170 -9.19 17.14 -6.26
CA LYS A 170 -8.54 17.42 -4.97
C LYS A 170 -7.18 18.07 -5.19
N VAL A 171 -6.39 17.54 -6.11
CA VAL A 171 -5.08 18.10 -6.50
C VAL A 171 -5.23 19.49 -7.08
N LEU A 172 -6.13 19.71 -8.03
CA LEU A 172 -6.42 21.01 -8.63
C LEU A 172 -6.82 22.05 -7.58
N LYS A 173 -7.70 21.67 -6.64
CA LYS A 173 -8.13 22.55 -5.56
C LYS A 173 -6.97 22.99 -4.68
N ALA A 174 -6.03 22.11 -4.37
CA ALA A 174 -4.83 22.43 -3.61
C ALA A 174 -3.89 23.35 -4.39
N ILE A 175 -3.68 23.10 -5.70
CA ILE A 175 -2.90 23.97 -6.59
C ILE A 175 -3.51 25.39 -6.64
N GLN A 176 -4.83 25.49 -6.81
CA GLN A 176 -5.52 26.77 -6.82
C GLN A 176 -5.46 27.50 -5.47
N ALA A 177 -5.46 26.77 -4.35
CA ALA A 177 -5.26 27.36 -3.03
C ALA A 177 -3.85 27.95 -2.90
N LYS A 178 -2.83 27.20 -3.33
CA LYS A 178 -1.43 27.64 -3.39
C LYS A 178 -1.28 28.92 -4.21
N ALA A 179 -1.85 28.96 -5.41
CA ALA A 179 -1.79 30.12 -6.29
C ALA A 179 -2.43 31.38 -5.67
N LYS A 180 -3.39 31.21 -4.75
CA LYS A 180 -4.05 32.30 -4.01
C LYS A 180 -3.34 32.62 -2.68
N GLY A 181 -2.16 32.09 -2.43
CA GLY A 181 -1.41 32.29 -1.18
C GLY A 181 -2.07 31.68 0.05
N LYS A 182 -2.97 30.69 -0.15
CA LYS A 182 -3.60 29.92 0.93
C LYS A 182 -2.81 28.65 1.22
N ASP A 183 -3.17 27.96 2.31
CA ASP A 183 -2.59 26.66 2.64
C ASP A 183 -2.77 25.70 1.44
N PRO A 184 -1.67 25.16 0.88
CA PRO A 184 -1.69 24.23 -0.25
C PRO A 184 -2.01 22.79 0.14
N ARG A 185 -2.67 22.60 1.27
CA ARG A 185 -3.07 21.30 1.80
C ARG A 185 -4.54 21.02 1.50
N PHE A 186 -4.82 19.81 1.05
CA PHE A 186 -6.18 19.29 0.92
C PHE A 186 -6.35 18.07 1.83
N GLY A 187 -7.39 18.09 2.66
CA GLY A 187 -7.71 17.04 3.62
C GLY A 187 -8.06 17.61 4.99
N PRO A 188 -8.15 16.76 6.02
CA PRO A 188 -8.49 17.20 7.37
C PRO A 188 -7.42 18.16 7.91
N SER A 189 -7.85 19.19 8.63
CA SER A 189 -7.00 20.25 9.16
C SER A 189 -6.07 19.80 10.31
N GLY A 190 -6.10 18.55 10.68
CA GLY A 190 -5.23 17.95 11.69
C GLY A 190 -5.47 16.45 11.83
N THR A 191 -4.53 15.77 12.42
CA THR A 191 -4.74 14.38 12.84
C THR A 191 -5.78 14.34 13.94
N PRO A 192 -6.73 13.38 13.92
CA PRO A 192 -7.67 13.19 15.02
C PRO A 192 -6.89 13.05 16.32
N THR A 193 -7.33 13.72 17.37
CA THR A 193 -6.78 13.55 18.71
C THR A 193 -7.19 12.16 19.20
N VAL A 194 -6.42 11.15 18.84
CA VAL A 194 -6.61 9.81 19.36
C VAL A 194 -5.79 9.73 20.65
N PRO A 195 -6.44 9.41 21.79
CA PRO A 195 -5.68 9.12 22.99
C PRO A 195 -4.87 7.85 22.72
N TRP A 196 -3.57 8.04 22.51
CA TRP A 196 -2.67 6.91 22.37
C TRP A 196 -2.59 6.20 23.71
N PRO A 197 -2.73 4.87 23.76
CA PRO A 197 -2.45 4.12 24.97
C PRO A 197 -0.99 4.35 25.41
N GLU A 198 -0.74 4.26 26.71
CA GLU A 198 0.62 4.36 27.21
C GLU A 198 1.55 3.38 26.47
N ARG A 199 2.77 3.83 26.18
CA ARG A 199 3.75 3.02 25.44
C ARG A 199 4.03 1.73 26.20
N THR A 200 3.68 0.61 25.64
CA THR A 200 4.04 -0.70 26.18
C THR A 200 5.41 -1.08 25.60
N TYR A 201 6.41 -1.13 26.45
CA TYR A 201 7.72 -1.64 26.05
C TYR A 201 7.67 -3.17 26.06
N VAL A 202 7.70 -3.77 24.89
CA VAL A 202 7.87 -5.21 24.75
C VAL A 202 9.38 -5.48 24.75
N ARG A 203 9.85 -6.26 25.71
CA ARG A 203 11.25 -6.73 25.67
C ARG A 203 11.42 -7.64 24.45
N THR A 204 12.49 -7.40 23.70
CA THR A 204 12.92 -8.34 22.66
C THR A 204 13.07 -9.72 23.28
N PRO A 205 12.54 -10.79 22.66
CA PRO A 205 12.83 -12.14 23.12
C PRO A 205 14.35 -12.31 23.22
N ALA A 206 14.80 -12.81 24.36
CA ALA A 206 16.21 -13.16 24.49
C ALA A 206 16.54 -14.22 23.43
N GLN A 207 17.56 -13.97 22.63
CA GLN A 207 18.10 -14.92 21.67
C GLN A 207 18.67 -16.14 22.40
#